data_b7e778deb34588e705e89426b0c741ae
#
_entry.id   b7e778deb34588e705e89426b0c741ae
#
_cell.length_a   1.000
_cell.length_b   1.000
_cell.length_c   1.000
_cell.angle_alpha   90.00
_cell.angle_beta   90.00
_cell.angle_gamma   90.00
#
_symmetry.space_group_name_H-M   'P 1'
#
loop_
_entity.id
_entity.type
_entity.pdbx_description
1 polymer ?
#
loop_
_entity_poly.entity_id
_entity_poly.type
_entity_poly.pdbx_seq_one_letter_code
_entity_poly.pdbx_strand_id
1 'polypeptide(L)'
;MNYFQRLQKAIMLDVSFYEEVENDKKFTDQAMMTVVLVSIVQGLMIAGFAPIALVQGILGSLLRFIIWAFFIAFVGTRILPEPETKSNTGELIRTLGFAYAPGLLVIFKVLPFINSFVDPIVVVLQLAAMTIAVRQALDFNSTVRAVGVCIVAFLLMIVALTLFIGSTWFFLGIAENAIAPTAPLMET
;
A
#
# COMPACT_ATOMS: atom_id res chain seq x y z
N MET A 1 -25.62 -4.16 7.21
CA MET A 1 -24.86 -4.18 5.96
C MET A 1 -23.88 -5.35 6.02
N ASN A 2 -23.80 -6.18 4.96
CA ASN A 2 -22.84 -7.29 4.94
C ASN A 2 -21.45 -6.82 4.46
N TYR A 3 -20.42 -7.68 4.60
CA TYR A 3 -19.04 -7.34 4.25
C TYR A 3 -18.85 -6.96 2.77
N PHE A 4 -19.52 -7.66 1.85
CA PHE A 4 -19.42 -7.36 0.41
C PHE A 4 -20.00 -5.98 0.06
N GLN A 5 -21.10 -5.58 0.69
CA GLN A 5 -21.66 -4.25 0.51
C GLN A 5 -20.71 -3.16 1.02
N ARG A 6 -19.95 -3.44 2.09
CA ARG A 6 -18.91 -2.55 2.62
C ARG A 6 -17.74 -2.42 1.65
N LEU A 7 -17.25 -3.54 1.11
CA LEU A 7 -16.23 -3.51 0.05
C LEU A 7 -16.68 -2.70 -1.17
N GLN A 8 -17.93 -2.90 -1.61
CA GLN A 8 -18.50 -2.14 -2.71
C GLN A 8 -18.51 -0.64 -2.42
N LYS A 9 -18.94 -0.22 -1.23
CA LYS A 9 -18.93 1.18 -0.83
C LYS A 9 -17.51 1.75 -0.79
N ALA A 10 -16.54 0.99 -0.28
CA ALA A 10 -15.13 1.39 -0.27
C ALA A 10 -14.59 1.60 -1.68
N ILE A 11 -14.88 0.68 -2.63
CA ILE A 11 -14.47 0.79 -4.04
C ILE A 11 -15.18 1.95 -4.75
N MET A 12 -16.45 2.21 -4.40
CA MET A 12 -17.23 3.32 -4.94
C MET A 12 -16.90 4.67 -4.30
N LEU A 13 -15.91 4.74 -3.41
CA LEU A 13 -15.45 5.96 -2.76
C LEU A 13 -16.54 6.67 -1.93
N ASP A 14 -17.42 5.91 -1.28
CA ASP A 14 -18.49 6.42 -0.43
C ASP A 14 -17.89 7.07 0.84
N VAL A 15 -17.86 8.41 0.88
CA VAL A 15 -17.27 9.18 1.97
C VAL A 15 -17.96 8.88 3.31
N SER A 16 -19.28 8.72 3.31
CA SER A 16 -20.04 8.42 4.54
C SER A 16 -19.67 7.05 5.13
N PHE A 17 -19.29 6.10 4.28
CA PHE A 17 -18.79 4.81 4.71
C PHE A 17 -17.41 4.93 5.39
N TYR A 18 -16.50 5.73 4.87
CA TYR A 18 -15.19 5.96 5.50
C TYR A 18 -15.31 6.65 6.86
N GLU A 19 -16.26 7.58 7.01
CA GLU A 19 -16.59 8.21 8.29
C GLU A 19 -17.15 7.20 9.30
N GLU A 20 -18.04 6.28 8.87
CA GLU A 20 -18.54 5.19 9.71
C GLU A 20 -17.40 4.26 10.18
N VAL A 21 -16.49 3.90 9.27
CA VAL A 21 -15.33 3.03 9.54
C VAL A 21 -14.36 3.66 10.53
N GLU A 22 -14.11 4.95 10.42
CA GLU A 22 -13.27 5.70 11.35
C GLU A 22 -13.80 5.61 12.79
N ASN A 23 -15.10 5.82 12.96
CA ASN A 23 -15.72 5.96 14.27
C ASN A 23 -15.99 4.63 15.00
N ASP A 24 -16.13 3.50 14.29
CA ASP A 24 -16.49 2.21 14.92
C ASP A 24 -15.34 1.18 14.85
N LYS A 25 -14.80 0.83 16.02
CA LYS A 25 -13.72 -0.17 16.17
C LYS A 25 -14.09 -1.57 15.66
N LYS A 26 -15.39 -1.89 15.52
CA LYS A 26 -15.84 -3.19 14.96
C LYS A 26 -15.42 -3.42 13.52
N PHE A 27 -15.04 -2.37 12.80
CA PHE A 27 -14.54 -2.49 11.45
C PHE A 27 -13.06 -2.95 11.36
N THR A 28 -12.32 -2.99 12.47
CA THR A 28 -10.88 -3.33 12.44
C THR A 28 -10.61 -4.68 11.81
N ASP A 29 -11.34 -5.73 12.22
CA ASP A 29 -11.14 -7.08 11.69
C ASP A 29 -11.46 -7.15 10.20
N GLN A 30 -12.51 -6.45 9.77
CA GLN A 30 -12.91 -6.41 8.36
C GLN A 30 -11.96 -5.59 7.49
N ALA A 31 -11.38 -4.52 8.05
CA ALA A 31 -10.34 -3.75 7.39
C ALA A 31 -9.10 -4.62 7.17
N MET A 32 -8.65 -5.34 8.19
CA MET A 32 -7.51 -6.25 8.07
C MET A 32 -7.81 -7.42 7.12
N MET A 33 -9.04 -7.96 7.16
CA MET A 33 -9.47 -8.98 6.19
C MET A 33 -9.44 -8.44 4.75
N THR A 34 -9.80 -7.18 4.54
CA THR A 34 -9.72 -6.53 3.23
C THR A 34 -8.27 -6.44 2.76
N VAL A 35 -7.34 -6.05 3.62
CA VAL A 35 -5.91 -6.00 3.27
C VAL A 35 -5.38 -7.38 2.88
N VAL A 36 -5.72 -8.41 3.65
CA VAL A 36 -5.31 -9.80 3.35
C VAL A 36 -5.91 -10.27 2.03
N LEU A 37 -7.22 -10.05 1.81
CA LEU A 37 -7.90 -10.44 0.58
C LEU A 37 -7.30 -9.76 -0.66
N VAL A 38 -7.05 -8.45 -0.60
CA VAL A 38 -6.38 -7.71 -1.67
C VAL A 38 -4.97 -8.26 -1.90
N SER A 39 -4.23 -8.56 -0.83
CA SER A 39 -2.87 -9.10 -0.93
C SER A 39 -2.84 -10.48 -1.60
N ILE A 40 -3.83 -11.33 -1.32
CA ILE A 40 -3.98 -12.63 -2.00
C ILE A 40 -4.24 -12.42 -3.49
N VAL A 41 -5.20 -11.57 -3.84
CA VAL A 41 -5.55 -11.31 -5.24
C VAL A 41 -4.37 -10.69 -5.99
N GLN A 42 -3.69 -9.71 -5.42
CA GLN A 42 -2.50 -9.11 -6.03
C GLN A 42 -1.35 -10.11 -6.16
N GLY A 43 -1.11 -10.92 -5.12
CA GLY A 43 -0.10 -11.98 -5.15
C GLY A 43 -0.34 -12.98 -6.28
N LEU A 44 -1.59 -13.44 -6.46
CA LEU A 44 -1.99 -14.32 -7.56
C LEU A 44 -1.76 -13.69 -8.94
N MET A 45 -2.09 -12.41 -9.09
CA MET A 45 -1.94 -11.70 -10.37
C MET A 45 -0.48 -11.42 -10.74
N ILE A 46 0.40 -11.28 -9.75
CA ILE A 46 1.83 -11.01 -9.98
C ILE A 46 2.62 -12.32 -10.17
N ALA A 47 2.39 -13.28 -9.31
CA ALA A 47 3.21 -14.49 -9.17
C ALA A 47 2.60 -15.74 -9.82
N GLY A 48 1.31 -15.68 -10.22
CA GLY A 48 0.59 -16.86 -10.68
C GLY A 48 0.41 -17.89 -9.57
N PHE A 49 0.29 -19.17 -9.97
CA PHE A 49 0.03 -20.27 -9.04
C PHE A 49 1.29 -21.02 -8.55
N ALA A 50 2.48 -20.54 -8.86
CA ALA A 50 3.71 -21.12 -8.32
C ALA A 50 3.77 -20.91 -6.78
N PRO A 51 3.82 -21.98 -5.95
CA PRO A 51 3.58 -21.84 -4.50
C PRO A 51 4.52 -20.86 -3.81
N ILE A 52 5.82 -20.92 -4.10
CA ILE A 52 6.82 -20.02 -3.49
C ILE A 52 6.59 -18.58 -3.94
N ALA A 53 6.40 -18.35 -5.24
CA ALA A 53 6.18 -17.02 -5.79
C ALA A 53 4.86 -16.42 -5.29
N LEU A 54 3.81 -17.23 -5.11
CA LEU A 54 2.54 -16.80 -4.53
C LEU A 54 2.72 -16.30 -3.10
N VAL A 55 3.40 -17.07 -2.25
CA VAL A 55 3.68 -16.66 -0.86
C VAL A 55 4.48 -15.36 -0.83
N GLN A 56 5.51 -15.24 -1.67
CA GLN A 56 6.30 -14.00 -1.78
C GLN A 56 5.45 -12.81 -2.25
N GLY A 57 4.55 -13.02 -3.21
CA GLY A 57 3.64 -12.00 -3.71
C GLY A 57 2.66 -11.51 -2.63
N ILE A 58 2.08 -12.41 -1.85
CA ILE A 58 1.18 -12.08 -0.74
C ILE A 58 1.94 -11.31 0.35
N LEU A 59 3.07 -11.83 0.81
CA LEU A 59 3.89 -11.18 1.84
C LEU A 59 4.39 -9.81 1.38
N GLY A 60 4.82 -9.69 0.12
CA GLY A 60 5.23 -8.42 -0.47
C GLY A 60 4.10 -7.40 -0.54
N SER A 61 2.87 -7.83 -0.84
CA SER A 61 1.70 -6.95 -0.84
C SER A 61 1.32 -6.47 0.58
N LEU A 62 1.34 -7.38 1.55
CA LEU A 62 1.11 -7.03 2.97
C LEU A 62 2.17 -6.05 3.48
N LEU A 63 3.43 -6.33 3.21
CA LEU A 63 4.53 -5.45 3.62
C LEU A 63 4.42 -4.06 2.98
N ARG A 64 4.09 -4.00 1.70
CA ARG A 64 3.84 -2.74 0.99
C ARG A 64 2.71 -1.93 1.63
N PHE A 65 1.61 -2.58 2.04
CA PHE A 65 0.53 -1.92 2.77
C PHE A 65 1.02 -1.33 4.10
N ILE A 66 1.77 -2.12 4.89
CA ILE A 66 2.29 -1.68 6.19
C ILE A 66 3.23 -0.48 6.02
N ILE A 67 4.16 -0.55 5.07
CA ILE A 67 5.10 0.55 4.77
C ILE A 67 4.33 1.80 4.34
N TRP A 68 3.34 1.64 3.47
CA TRP A 68 2.49 2.73 3.02
C TRP A 68 1.73 3.38 4.18
N ALA A 69 1.06 2.59 5.02
CA ALA A 69 0.33 3.09 6.19
C ALA A 69 1.25 3.83 7.16
N PHE A 70 2.49 3.34 7.36
CA PHE A 70 3.50 4.01 8.17
C PHE A 70 3.85 5.38 7.60
N PHE A 71 4.15 5.49 6.30
CA PHE A 71 4.49 6.79 5.70
C PHE A 71 3.32 7.77 5.72
N ILE A 72 2.10 7.32 5.49
CA ILE A 72 0.89 8.16 5.64
C ILE A 72 0.79 8.68 7.08
N ALA A 73 0.91 7.81 8.07
CA ALA A 73 0.87 8.20 9.49
C ALA A 73 1.97 9.23 9.80
N PHE A 74 3.20 8.95 9.39
CA PHE A 74 4.35 9.82 9.64
C PHE A 74 4.19 11.19 8.98
N VAL A 75 3.82 11.24 7.71
CA VAL A 75 3.66 12.50 6.97
C VAL A 75 2.48 13.30 7.51
N GLY A 76 1.32 12.65 7.70
CA GLY A 76 0.11 13.32 8.13
C GLY A 76 0.18 13.86 9.56
N THR A 77 0.96 13.21 10.44
CA THR A 77 1.05 13.64 11.85
C THR A 77 2.30 14.45 12.18
N ARG A 78 3.37 14.37 11.37
CA ARG A 78 4.66 15.00 11.68
C ARG A 78 5.09 16.06 10.67
N ILE A 79 4.77 15.87 9.39
CA ILE A 79 5.23 16.78 8.32
C ILE A 79 4.13 17.76 7.92
N LEU A 80 2.89 17.30 7.75
CA LEU A 80 1.76 18.09 7.28
C LEU A 80 0.55 18.02 8.22
N PRO A 81 0.68 18.14 9.54
CA PRO A 81 -0.47 18.12 10.44
C PRO A 81 -1.36 19.35 10.24
N GLU A 82 -2.65 19.22 10.58
CA GLU A 82 -3.54 20.34 10.84
C GLU A 82 -3.65 20.60 12.35
N PRO A 83 -4.09 21.80 12.78
CA PRO A 83 -4.21 22.11 14.22
C PRO A 83 -5.14 21.14 14.97
N GLU A 84 -6.13 20.58 14.25
CA GLU A 84 -7.13 19.67 14.79
C GLU A 84 -6.77 18.19 14.58
N THR A 85 -5.62 17.89 13.94
CA THR A 85 -5.21 16.51 13.65
C THR A 85 -5.13 15.69 14.93
N LYS A 86 -6.05 14.76 15.07
CA LYS A 86 -6.02 13.72 16.10
C LYS A 86 -5.49 12.45 15.45
N SER A 87 -4.38 11.95 15.96
CA SER A 87 -3.78 10.72 15.44
C SER A 87 -4.20 9.55 16.32
N ASN A 88 -5.12 8.76 15.83
CA ASN A 88 -5.38 7.43 16.36
C ASN A 88 -4.95 6.39 15.32
N THR A 89 -3.85 5.69 15.61
CA THR A 89 -3.31 4.66 14.72
C THR A 89 -4.35 3.61 14.33
N GLY A 90 -5.29 3.30 15.24
CA GLY A 90 -6.37 2.34 14.96
C GLY A 90 -7.36 2.85 13.91
N GLU A 91 -7.72 4.12 13.95
CA GLU A 91 -8.58 4.78 12.96
C GLU A 91 -7.92 4.78 11.58
N LEU A 92 -6.66 5.19 11.55
CA LEU A 92 -5.88 5.21 10.30
C LEU A 92 -5.76 3.81 9.67
N ILE A 93 -5.45 2.78 10.46
CA ILE A 93 -5.36 1.40 9.96
C ILE A 93 -6.71 0.92 9.42
N ARG A 94 -7.83 1.23 10.10
CA ARG A 94 -9.16 0.82 9.64
C ARG A 94 -9.55 1.48 8.32
N THR A 95 -9.41 2.79 8.23
CA THR A 95 -9.77 3.56 7.04
C THR A 95 -8.88 3.22 5.85
N LEU A 96 -7.55 3.15 6.04
CA LEU A 96 -6.60 2.73 5.00
C LEU A 96 -6.80 1.27 4.60
N GLY A 97 -7.18 0.39 5.53
CA GLY A 97 -7.47 -1.00 5.22
C GLY A 97 -8.61 -1.15 4.22
N PHE A 98 -9.70 -0.42 4.38
CA PHE A 98 -10.78 -0.37 3.39
C PHE A 98 -10.40 0.41 2.13
N ALA A 99 -9.58 1.46 2.24
CA ALA A 99 -9.07 2.19 1.07
C ALA A 99 -8.15 1.34 0.18
N TYR A 100 -7.72 0.17 0.67
CA TYR A 100 -6.99 -0.81 -0.13
C TYR A 100 -7.91 -1.64 -1.05
N ALA A 101 -9.24 -1.64 -0.82
CA ALA A 101 -10.23 -2.45 -1.53
C ALA A 101 -10.22 -2.28 -3.07
N PRO A 102 -9.99 -1.09 -3.68
CA PRO A 102 -9.89 -0.98 -5.13
C PRO A 102 -8.82 -1.90 -5.74
N GLY A 103 -7.80 -2.31 -4.96
CA GLY A 103 -6.81 -3.29 -5.37
C GLY A 103 -7.37 -4.66 -5.75
N LEU A 104 -8.59 -5.01 -5.34
CA LEU A 104 -9.29 -6.23 -5.79
C LEU A 104 -9.59 -6.22 -7.29
N LEU A 105 -9.74 -5.05 -7.88
CA LEU A 105 -10.07 -4.90 -9.29
C LEU A 105 -8.95 -5.42 -10.22
N VAL A 106 -7.73 -5.64 -9.71
CA VAL A 106 -6.65 -6.25 -10.50
C VAL A 106 -7.02 -7.66 -11.01
N ILE A 107 -8.02 -8.33 -10.41
CA ILE A 107 -8.54 -9.61 -10.88
C ILE A 107 -9.03 -9.53 -12.33
N PHE A 108 -9.51 -8.37 -12.76
CA PHE A 108 -9.99 -8.16 -14.13
C PHE A 108 -8.87 -8.19 -15.18
N LYS A 109 -7.60 -8.21 -14.78
CA LYS A 109 -6.45 -8.42 -15.69
C LYS A 109 -6.47 -9.78 -16.37
N VAL A 110 -7.25 -10.72 -15.84
CA VAL A 110 -7.51 -12.03 -16.51
C VAL A 110 -8.20 -11.85 -17.88
N LEU A 111 -8.90 -10.74 -18.07
CA LEU A 111 -9.64 -10.44 -19.29
C LEU A 111 -8.74 -9.73 -20.32
N PRO A 112 -8.40 -10.39 -21.47
CA PRO A 112 -7.40 -9.85 -22.40
C PRO A 112 -7.71 -8.46 -22.93
N PHE A 113 -9.02 -8.17 -23.12
CA PHE A 113 -9.48 -6.92 -23.76
C PHE A 113 -9.31 -5.67 -22.88
N ILE A 114 -9.28 -5.82 -21.55
CA ILE A 114 -9.22 -4.70 -20.60
C ILE A 114 -7.94 -4.70 -19.77
N ASN A 115 -7.09 -5.71 -19.91
CA ASN A 115 -5.86 -5.87 -19.12
C ASN A 115 -5.04 -4.57 -19.00
N SER A 116 -4.77 -3.90 -20.12
CA SER A 116 -3.95 -2.68 -20.15
C SER A 116 -4.59 -1.48 -19.43
N PHE A 117 -5.90 -1.50 -19.25
CA PHE A 117 -6.63 -0.40 -18.58
C PHE A 117 -6.82 -0.64 -17.08
N VAL A 118 -6.70 -1.88 -16.61
CA VAL A 118 -6.98 -2.23 -15.22
C VAL A 118 -6.02 -1.52 -14.27
N ASP A 119 -4.70 -1.59 -14.51
CA ASP A 119 -3.72 -1.00 -13.60
C ASP A 119 -3.89 0.51 -13.44
N PRO A 120 -4.01 1.32 -14.53
CA PRO A 120 -4.27 2.75 -14.39
C PRO A 120 -5.56 3.06 -13.60
N ILE A 121 -6.64 2.33 -13.87
CA ILE A 121 -7.92 2.52 -13.17
C ILE A 121 -7.77 2.20 -11.69
N VAL A 122 -7.14 1.07 -11.34
CA VAL A 122 -6.91 0.67 -9.95
C VAL A 122 -6.07 1.70 -9.22
N VAL A 123 -4.99 2.20 -9.83
CA VAL A 123 -4.13 3.24 -9.24
C VAL A 123 -4.92 4.50 -8.93
N VAL A 124 -5.71 4.99 -9.88
CA VAL A 124 -6.53 6.21 -9.68
C VAL A 124 -7.56 6.01 -8.57
N LEU A 125 -8.30 4.90 -8.60
CA LEU A 125 -9.30 4.59 -7.57
C LEU A 125 -8.65 4.41 -6.19
N GLN A 126 -7.50 3.76 -6.12
CA GLN A 126 -6.80 3.53 -4.86
C GLN A 126 -6.25 4.83 -4.28
N LEU A 127 -5.69 5.73 -5.10
CA LEU A 127 -5.26 7.05 -4.67
C LEU A 127 -6.44 7.90 -4.16
N ALA A 128 -7.58 7.87 -4.86
CA ALA A 128 -8.78 8.56 -4.43
C ALA A 128 -9.31 8.00 -3.09
N ALA A 129 -9.40 6.67 -2.96
CA ALA A 129 -9.79 6.00 -1.71
C ALA A 129 -8.85 6.34 -0.56
N MET A 130 -7.53 6.29 -0.79
CA MET A 130 -6.52 6.67 0.22
C MET A 130 -6.64 8.13 0.64
N THR A 131 -6.92 9.03 -0.30
CA THR A 131 -7.13 10.46 0.01
C THR A 131 -8.35 10.65 0.93
N ILE A 132 -9.46 9.97 0.64
CA ILE A 132 -10.66 10.02 1.49
C ILE A 132 -10.35 9.43 2.87
N ALA A 133 -9.71 8.27 2.93
CA ALA A 133 -9.34 7.60 4.17
C ALA A 133 -8.42 8.48 5.05
N VAL A 134 -7.41 9.10 4.45
CA VAL A 134 -6.48 10.01 5.15
C VAL A 134 -7.22 11.24 5.67
N ARG A 135 -8.11 11.81 4.85
CA ARG A 135 -8.89 12.99 5.25
C ARG A 135 -9.75 12.70 6.46
N GLN A 136 -10.43 11.54 6.49
CA GLN A 136 -11.26 11.15 7.63
C GLN A 136 -10.38 10.80 8.84
N ALA A 137 -9.47 9.85 8.73
CA ALA A 137 -8.67 9.34 9.86
C ALA A 137 -7.77 10.38 10.54
N LEU A 138 -7.48 11.51 9.90
CA LEU A 138 -6.65 12.58 10.44
C LEU A 138 -7.46 13.87 10.73
N ASP A 139 -8.79 13.82 10.63
CA ASP A 139 -9.69 14.97 10.83
C ASP A 139 -9.32 16.17 9.95
N PHE A 140 -8.87 15.92 8.70
CA PHE A 140 -8.47 17.02 7.82
C PHE A 140 -9.67 17.76 7.23
N ASN A 141 -9.71 19.07 7.40
CA ASN A 141 -10.69 19.95 6.78
C ASN A 141 -10.45 20.10 5.27
N SER A 142 -9.18 19.98 4.83
CA SER A 142 -8.78 20.20 3.45
C SER A 142 -8.47 18.89 2.70
N THR A 143 -9.24 18.59 1.65
CA THR A 143 -8.91 17.48 0.73
C THR A 143 -7.56 17.68 0.03
N VAL A 144 -7.18 18.93 -0.28
CA VAL A 144 -5.89 19.25 -0.90
C VAL A 144 -4.73 18.83 0.01
N ARG A 145 -4.87 19.02 1.32
CA ARG A 145 -3.87 18.58 2.29
C ARG A 145 -3.78 17.06 2.38
N ALA A 146 -4.92 16.36 2.39
CA ALA A 146 -4.94 14.90 2.34
C ALA A 146 -4.23 14.36 1.07
N VAL A 147 -4.47 14.97 -0.09
CA VAL A 147 -3.74 14.66 -1.33
C VAL A 147 -2.24 14.93 -1.16
N GLY A 148 -1.88 16.08 -0.57
CA GLY A 148 -0.49 16.43 -0.28
C GLY A 148 0.21 15.38 0.60
N VAL A 149 -0.47 14.90 1.64
CA VAL A 149 0.04 13.80 2.51
C VAL A 149 0.27 12.53 1.68
N CYS A 150 -0.69 12.14 0.83
CA CYS A 150 -0.53 10.95 -0.02
C CYS A 150 0.65 11.09 -0.99
N ILE A 151 0.82 12.25 -1.63
CA ILE A 151 1.93 12.50 -2.55
C ILE A 151 3.27 12.46 -1.83
N VAL A 152 3.41 13.19 -0.71
CA VAL A 152 4.67 13.23 0.05
C VAL A 152 5.01 11.86 0.62
N ALA A 153 4.02 11.12 1.16
CA ALA A 153 4.22 9.76 1.63
C ALA A 153 4.69 8.82 0.51
N PHE A 154 4.12 8.96 -0.70
CA PHE A 154 4.53 8.19 -1.87
C PHE A 154 5.98 8.48 -2.28
N LEU A 155 6.36 9.75 -2.34
CA LEU A 155 7.74 10.15 -2.66
C LEU A 155 8.73 9.64 -1.61
N LEU A 156 8.41 9.75 -0.32
CA LEU A 156 9.26 9.22 0.75
C LEU A 156 9.37 7.71 0.69
N MET A 157 8.29 7.00 0.37
CA MET A 157 8.32 5.55 0.17
C MET A 157 9.24 5.16 -1.00
N ILE A 158 9.16 5.86 -2.13
CA ILE A 158 10.06 5.61 -3.27
C ILE A 158 11.52 5.82 -2.86
N VAL A 159 11.83 6.94 -2.21
CA VAL A 159 13.19 7.22 -1.74
C VAL A 159 13.68 6.14 -0.80
N ALA A 160 12.88 5.75 0.19
CA ALA A 160 13.23 4.70 1.15
C ALA A 160 13.50 3.36 0.46
N LEU A 161 12.64 2.95 -0.48
CA LEU A 161 12.81 1.71 -1.23
C LEU A 161 14.05 1.75 -2.12
N THR A 162 14.32 2.87 -2.79
CA THR A 162 15.50 3.04 -3.64
C THR A 162 16.79 2.94 -2.83
N LEU A 163 16.84 3.61 -1.68
CA LEU A 163 17.98 3.54 -0.77
C LEU A 163 18.17 2.11 -0.21
N PHE A 164 17.09 1.43 0.14
CA PHE A 164 17.14 0.06 0.64
C PHE A 164 17.68 -0.91 -0.42
N ILE A 165 17.15 -0.85 -1.64
CA ILE A 165 17.59 -1.68 -2.77
C ILE A 165 19.03 -1.36 -3.13
N GLY A 166 19.38 -0.07 -3.23
CA GLY A 166 20.73 0.38 -3.54
C GLY A 166 21.76 -0.10 -2.52
N SER A 167 21.44 0.00 -1.22
CA SER A 167 22.31 -0.52 -0.16
C SER A 167 22.49 -2.04 -0.25
N THR A 168 21.43 -2.77 -0.55
CA THR A 168 21.49 -4.23 -0.69
C THR A 168 22.43 -4.64 -1.83
N TRP A 169 22.32 -4.01 -3.00
CA TRP A 169 23.21 -4.27 -4.12
C TRP A 169 24.66 -3.90 -3.81
N PHE A 170 24.89 -2.79 -3.10
CA PHE A 170 26.22 -2.37 -2.67
C PHE A 170 26.88 -3.41 -1.76
N PHE A 171 26.15 -3.92 -0.74
CA PHE A 171 26.68 -4.94 0.18
C PHE A 171 26.91 -6.30 -0.53
N LEU A 172 26.01 -6.70 -1.44
CA LEU A 172 26.20 -7.93 -2.22
C LEU A 172 27.40 -7.83 -3.14
N GLY A 173 27.63 -6.68 -3.80
CA GLY A 173 28.79 -6.45 -4.64
C GLY A 173 30.12 -6.48 -3.86
N ILE A 174 30.14 -5.95 -2.63
CA ILE A 174 31.30 -6.06 -1.73
C ILE A 174 31.55 -7.52 -1.37
N ALA A 175 30.48 -8.27 -1.02
CA ALA A 175 30.62 -9.68 -0.64
C ALA A 175 31.14 -10.53 -1.81
N GLU A 176 30.66 -10.31 -3.02
CA GLU A 176 31.12 -11.01 -4.23
C GLU A 176 32.60 -10.75 -4.49
N ASN A 177 33.05 -9.49 -4.40
CA ASN A 177 34.45 -9.12 -4.58
C ASN A 177 35.37 -9.68 -3.47
N ALA A 178 34.84 -9.83 -2.25
CA ALA A 178 35.60 -10.42 -1.14
C ALA A 178 35.75 -11.94 -1.23
N ILE A 179 34.82 -12.62 -1.92
CA ILE A 179 34.82 -14.08 -2.09
C ILE A 179 35.50 -14.49 -3.42
N ALA A 180 35.58 -13.58 -4.39
CA ALA A 180 36.24 -13.87 -5.67
C ALA A 180 37.71 -14.28 -5.40
N PRO A 181 38.13 -15.49 -5.80
CA PRO A 181 39.54 -15.91 -5.64
C PRO A 181 40.41 -14.92 -6.40
N THR A 182 41.43 -14.38 -5.72
CA THR A 182 42.50 -13.62 -6.42
C THR A 182 43.06 -14.53 -7.50
N ALA A 183 42.75 -14.20 -8.76
CA ALA A 183 43.33 -14.95 -9.89
C ALA A 183 44.87 -14.97 -9.73
N PRO A 184 45.52 -16.15 -9.78
CA PRO A 184 46.98 -16.17 -9.70
C PRO A 184 47.51 -15.35 -10.86
N LEU A 185 48.38 -14.37 -10.54
CA LEU A 185 49.14 -13.65 -11.53
C LEU A 185 49.86 -14.71 -12.38
N MET A 186 49.48 -14.89 -13.64
CA MET A 186 50.24 -15.69 -14.59
C MET A 186 51.53 -14.95 -14.78
N GLU A 187 52.57 -15.42 -14.09
CA GLU A 187 53.98 -15.06 -14.42
C GLU A 187 54.27 -15.61 -15.80
N THR A 188 54.48 -14.73 -16.75
CA THR A 188 55.03 -15.01 -18.08
C THR A 188 56.54 -14.96 -18.05
#